data_4d15dd203e466405e9a644b5e529bfb2
#
_entry.id   4d15dd203e466405e9a644b5e529bfb2
#
_cell.length_a   1.000
_cell.length_b   1.000
_cell.length_c   1.000
_cell.angle_alpha   90.00
_cell.angle_beta   90.00
_cell.angle_gamma   90.00
#
_symmetry.space_group_name_H-M   'P 1'
#
loop_
_entity.id
_entity.type
_entity.pdbx_description
1 polymer ?
#
loop_
_entity_poly.entity_id
_entity_poly.type
_entity_poly.pdbx_seq_one_letter_code
_entity_poly.pdbx_strand_id
1 'polypeptide(L)'
;GNSFYTKQMVLQKAGLTYDSRYIVIPRFYLEWKLEKDDLIEAATIHKELDGAITIEVKEKSIVGYYIDNGKNYALVNDGSSLVIDSTMLDTIVNYPLVDGFTAAERKKLAKSFGGKQKVEDSIVQMISEMVPYETSYDKHMVKIIMQDGNTIFTSYESMPLLNDYLGTLKRLKKSNVCLWPDAATHSIHNENCSKKE
;
A
#
# COMPACT_ATOMS: atom_id res chain seq x y z
N GLY A 1 7.60 0.76 -12.16
CA GLY A 1 6.60 1.62 -12.79
C GLY A 1 5.78 2.36 -11.76
N ASN A 2 5.22 3.44 -12.17
CA ASN A 2 4.33 4.25 -11.35
C ASN A 2 2.92 3.63 -11.34
N SER A 3 2.37 3.42 -10.16
CA SER A 3 1.01 2.92 -9.96
C SER A 3 0.06 4.00 -9.45
N PHE A 4 0.58 5.01 -8.76
CA PHE A 4 -0.18 6.11 -8.21
C PHE A 4 -0.03 7.40 -9.03
N TYR A 5 1.20 7.78 -9.42
CA TYR A 5 1.42 8.97 -10.21
C TYR A 5 1.29 8.69 -11.71
N THR A 6 0.52 9.55 -12.39
CA THR A 6 0.51 9.57 -13.87
C THR A 6 1.83 10.14 -14.41
N LYS A 7 2.14 9.85 -15.67
CA LYS A 7 3.29 10.44 -16.37
C LYS A 7 3.31 11.96 -16.25
N GLN A 8 2.16 12.60 -16.39
CA GLN A 8 2.04 14.07 -16.31
C GLN A 8 2.35 14.60 -14.92
N MET A 9 1.90 13.90 -13.85
CA MET A 9 2.21 14.27 -12.47
C MET A 9 3.70 14.15 -12.19
N VAL A 10 4.37 13.10 -12.67
CA VAL A 10 5.82 12.93 -12.51
C VAL A 10 6.58 14.08 -13.20
N LEU A 11 6.20 14.46 -14.42
CA LEU A 11 6.81 15.60 -15.12
C LEU A 11 6.61 16.90 -14.35
N GLN A 12 5.42 17.16 -13.85
CA GLN A 12 5.11 18.36 -13.05
C GLN A 12 5.95 18.40 -11.77
N LYS A 13 6.09 17.27 -11.05
CA LYS A 13 6.93 17.17 -9.84
C LYS A 13 8.41 17.38 -10.15
N ALA A 14 8.90 16.88 -11.26
CA ALA A 14 10.25 17.17 -11.77
C ALA A 14 10.41 18.67 -12.16
N GLY A 15 9.30 19.39 -12.34
CA GLY A 15 9.30 20.77 -12.86
C GLY A 15 9.66 20.83 -14.34
N LEU A 16 9.29 19.80 -15.06
CA LEU A 16 9.49 19.70 -16.50
C LEU A 16 8.17 19.96 -17.22
N THR A 17 8.25 20.70 -18.32
CA THR A 17 7.19 20.86 -19.31
C THR A 17 7.69 20.34 -20.64
N TYR A 18 6.82 20.17 -21.62
CA TYR A 18 7.21 19.75 -22.96
C TYR A 18 8.20 20.73 -23.63
N ASP A 19 8.20 22.02 -23.22
CA ASP A 19 9.09 23.06 -23.72
C ASP A 19 10.37 23.24 -22.89
N SER A 20 10.55 22.41 -21.86
CA SER A 20 11.70 22.53 -20.96
C SER A 20 12.99 22.13 -21.68
N ARG A 21 14.03 22.98 -21.59
CA ARG A 21 15.39 22.66 -22.02
C ARG A 21 16.08 21.75 -21.00
N TYR A 22 15.55 20.53 -20.82
CA TYR A 22 16.02 19.56 -19.81
C TYR A 22 17.48 19.11 -20.03
N ILE A 23 18.04 19.30 -21.22
CA ILE A 23 19.44 18.98 -21.54
C ILE A 23 20.40 19.73 -20.63
N VAL A 24 20.10 20.99 -20.28
CA VAL A 24 20.93 21.83 -19.41
C VAL A 24 20.69 21.61 -17.92
N ILE A 25 19.60 20.94 -17.53
CA ILE A 25 19.30 20.68 -16.12
C ILE A 25 20.09 19.43 -15.68
N PRO A 26 20.93 19.51 -14.63
CA PRO A 26 21.69 18.35 -14.17
C PRO A 26 20.78 17.17 -13.78
N ARG A 27 21.17 15.93 -14.17
CA ARG A 27 20.42 14.71 -13.87
C ARG A 27 20.15 14.57 -12.37
N PHE A 28 21.18 14.69 -11.53
CA PHE A 28 21.08 14.56 -10.10
C PHE A 28 20.11 15.57 -9.45
N TYR A 29 19.93 16.74 -10.07
CA TYR A 29 18.97 17.73 -9.57
C TYR A 29 17.53 17.30 -9.81
N LEU A 30 17.23 16.70 -10.94
CA LEU A 30 15.90 16.17 -11.25
C LEU A 30 15.58 14.97 -10.38
N GLU A 31 16.52 14.04 -10.19
CA GLU A 31 16.40 12.88 -9.30
C GLU A 31 16.12 13.35 -7.88
N TRP A 32 16.98 14.20 -7.33
CA TRP A 32 16.79 14.77 -6.00
C TRP A 32 15.44 15.51 -5.83
N LYS A 33 14.99 16.22 -6.85
CA LYS A 33 13.71 16.94 -6.81
C LYS A 33 12.53 15.99 -6.77
N LEU A 34 12.58 14.89 -7.51
CA LEU A 34 11.58 13.84 -7.48
C LEU A 34 11.58 13.10 -6.13
N GLU A 35 12.75 12.75 -5.62
CA GLU A 35 12.92 12.03 -4.34
C GLU A 35 12.54 12.86 -3.10
N LYS A 36 12.33 14.17 -3.25
CA LYS A 36 11.70 14.99 -2.21
C LYS A 36 10.21 14.75 -2.05
N ASP A 37 9.59 14.11 -3.02
CA ASP A 37 8.19 13.75 -2.92
C ASP A 37 8.01 12.56 -1.97
N ASP A 38 7.04 12.69 -1.07
CA ASP A 38 6.83 11.71 0.00
C ASP A 38 6.44 10.32 -0.50
N LEU A 39 5.89 10.20 -1.74
CA LEU A 39 5.54 8.92 -2.37
C LEU A 39 6.64 8.35 -3.26
N ILE A 40 7.67 9.10 -3.61
CA ILE A 40 8.75 8.61 -4.46
C ILE A 40 9.86 8.05 -3.57
N GLU A 41 10.13 6.74 -3.69
CA GLU A 41 11.22 6.06 -2.99
C GLU A 41 12.57 6.31 -3.67
N ALA A 42 12.58 6.29 -5.01
CA ALA A 42 13.75 6.54 -5.83
C ALA A 42 13.36 7.03 -7.22
N ALA A 43 14.23 7.83 -7.82
CA ALA A 43 14.09 8.27 -9.21
C ALA A 43 15.41 8.09 -9.95
N THR A 44 15.34 7.65 -11.20
CA THR A 44 16.49 7.54 -12.09
C THR A 44 16.19 8.23 -13.41
N ILE A 45 17.12 9.06 -13.87
CA ILE A 45 16.96 9.85 -15.09
C ILE A 45 18.00 9.43 -16.12
N HIS A 46 17.53 9.04 -17.29
CA HIS A 46 18.36 8.77 -18.45
C HIS A 46 18.12 9.84 -19.51
N LYS A 47 19.20 10.43 -20.02
CA LYS A 47 19.18 11.41 -21.09
C LYS A 47 19.86 10.81 -22.30
N GLU A 48 19.15 10.79 -23.42
CA GLU A 48 19.64 10.29 -24.68
C GLU A 48 20.25 11.43 -25.52
N LEU A 49 21.16 11.09 -26.44
CA LEU A 49 21.83 12.06 -27.31
C LEU A 49 20.88 12.69 -28.35
N ASP A 50 19.81 11.99 -28.70
CA ASP A 50 18.76 12.46 -29.60
C ASP A 50 17.80 13.46 -28.95
N GLY A 51 18.01 13.74 -27.65
CA GLY A 51 17.17 14.65 -26.89
C GLY A 51 15.97 13.98 -26.22
N ALA A 52 15.91 12.65 -26.16
CA ALA A 52 14.92 11.96 -25.34
C ALA A 52 15.32 11.98 -23.87
N ILE A 53 14.33 11.99 -22.99
CA ILE A 53 14.51 11.83 -21.55
C ILE A 53 13.61 10.70 -21.05
N THR A 54 14.20 9.72 -20.37
CA THR A 54 13.50 8.66 -19.67
C THR A 54 13.59 8.92 -18.17
N ILE A 55 12.44 8.94 -17.52
CA ILE A 55 12.32 9.11 -16.07
C ILE A 55 11.73 7.81 -15.52
N GLU A 56 12.53 7.10 -14.75
CA GLU A 56 12.09 5.91 -14.00
C GLU A 56 11.85 6.32 -12.56
N VAL A 57 10.64 6.07 -12.05
CA VAL A 57 10.29 6.30 -10.64
C VAL A 57 9.93 4.98 -9.98
N LYS A 58 10.38 4.83 -8.75
CA LYS A 58 9.93 3.81 -7.84
C LYS A 58 9.08 4.47 -6.77
N GLU A 59 7.80 4.17 -6.77
CA GLU A 59 6.87 4.68 -5.76
C GLU A 59 6.91 3.82 -4.49
N LYS A 60 6.71 4.46 -3.34
CA LYS A 60 6.42 3.76 -2.08
C LYS A 60 5.04 3.11 -2.18
N SER A 61 4.87 1.97 -1.52
CA SER A 61 3.57 1.30 -1.53
C SER A 61 2.58 1.94 -0.59
N ILE A 62 1.39 2.20 -1.11
CA ILE A 62 0.23 2.62 -0.31
C ILE A 62 -0.41 1.37 0.27
N VAL A 63 -0.60 1.37 1.59
CA VAL A 63 -1.23 0.27 2.34
C VAL A 63 -2.76 0.43 2.39
N GLY A 64 -3.23 1.65 2.37
CA GLY A 64 -4.63 1.98 2.42
C GLY A 64 -4.83 3.48 2.62
N TYR A 65 -6.07 3.88 2.87
CA TYR A 65 -6.39 5.27 3.20
C TYR A 65 -7.26 5.33 4.46
N TYR A 66 -7.23 6.48 5.12
CA TYR A 66 -8.07 6.76 6.27
C TYR A 66 -8.55 8.21 6.24
N ILE A 67 -9.61 8.47 7.00
CA ILE A 67 -10.19 9.82 7.14
C ILE A 67 -9.89 10.31 8.55
N ASP A 68 -9.32 11.50 8.66
CA ASP A 68 -9.08 12.14 9.95
C ASP A 68 -9.42 13.64 9.84
N ASN A 69 -10.25 14.13 10.75
CA ASN A 69 -10.73 15.53 10.78
C ASN A 69 -11.25 16.01 9.42
N GLY A 70 -12.00 15.16 8.68
CA GLY A 70 -12.59 15.45 7.39
C GLY A 70 -11.60 15.53 6.22
N LYS A 71 -10.36 15.09 6.41
CA LYS A 71 -9.34 14.98 5.36
C LYS A 71 -9.02 13.52 5.09
N ASN A 72 -8.76 13.21 3.83
CA ASN A 72 -8.32 11.90 3.40
C ASN A 72 -6.79 11.82 3.43
N TYR A 73 -6.26 10.73 3.93
CA TYR A 73 -4.84 10.45 4.02
C TYR A 73 -4.52 9.09 3.40
N ALA A 74 -3.51 9.03 2.54
CA ALA A 74 -2.90 7.75 2.15
C ALA A 74 -1.92 7.31 3.24
N LEU A 75 -2.02 6.05 3.64
CA LEU A 75 -1.11 5.40 4.57
C LEU A 75 -0.02 4.67 3.77
N VAL A 76 1.23 5.06 3.94
CA VAL A 76 2.38 4.52 3.20
C VAL A 76 3.08 3.44 4.02
N ASN A 77 3.66 2.45 3.37
CA ASN A 77 4.29 1.27 4.00
C ASN A 77 5.51 1.58 4.90
N ASP A 78 6.04 2.79 4.88
CA ASP A 78 7.06 3.27 5.82
C ASP A 78 6.46 3.82 7.13
N GLY A 79 5.13 3.93 7.19
CA GLY A 79 4.37 4.47 8.31
C GLY A 79 4.12 5.97 8.22
N SER A 80 4.48 6.61 7.11
CA SER A 80 4.12 7.99 6.81
C SER A 80 2.67 8.09 6.31
N SER A 81 2.11 9.28 6.33
CA SER A 81 0.77 9.56 5.84
C SER A 81 0.78 10.82 4.99
N LEU A 82 0.13 10.75 3.83
CA LEU A 82 0.05 11.85 2.87
C LEU A 82 -1.38 12.36 2.78
N VAL A 83 -1.55 13.67 2.77
CA VAL A 83 -2.84 14.28 2.48
C VAL A 83 -3.20 14.01 1.02
N ILE A 84 -4.37 13.47 0.79
CA ILE A 84 -4.93 13.22 -0.54
C ILE A 84 -5.72 14.45 -0.97
N ASP A 85 -5.31 15.05 -2.05
CA ASP A 85 -6.07 16.13 -2.69
C ASP A 85 -7.16 15.59 -3.64
N SER A 86 -7.99 16.49 -4.15
CA SER A 86 -9.11 16.11 -5.02
C SER A 86 -8.70 15.42 -6.32
N THR A 87 -7.48 15.62 -6.79
CA THR A 87 -6.97 15.02 -8.04
C THR A 87 -6.58 13.56 -7.87
N MET A 88 -6.40 13.12 -6.63
CA MET A 88 -5.97 11.77 -6.26
C MET A 88 -7.12 10.88 -5.75
N LEU A 89 -8.32 11.44 -5.57
CA LEU A 89 -9.46 10.71 -5.00
C LEU A 89 -9.84 9.48 -5.82
N ASP A 90 -9.87 9.59 -7.14
CA ASP A 90 -10.24 8.48 -8.02
C ASP A 90 -9.24 7.31 -7.96
N THR A 91 -8.01 7.59 -7.58
CA THR A 91 -6.97 6.56 -7.43
C THR A 91 -7.03 5.92 -6.06
N ILE A 92 -7.19 6.73 -5.00
CA ILE A 92 -7.11 6.24 -3.62
C ILE A 92 -8.28 5.32 -3.24
N VAL A 93 -9.45 5.47 -3.85
CA VAL A 93 -10.61 4.61 -3.58
C VAL A 93 -10.40 3.15 -3.99
N ASN A 94 -9.37 2.85 -4.77
CA ASN A 94 -8.97 1.48 -5.10
C ASN A 94 -8.10 0.82 -4.02
N TYR A 95 -7.76 1.55 -2.96
CA TYR A 95 -7.00 1.04 -1.82
C TYR A 95 -7.91 0.77 -0.62
N PRO A 96 -7.50 -0.09 0.33
CA PRO A 96 -8.29 -0.42 1.51
C PRO A 96 -8.61 0.80 2.37
N LEU A 97 -9.81 0.84 2.94
CA LEU A 97 -10.13 1.73 4.05
C LEU A 97 -9.44 1.21 5.32
N VAL A 98 -8.76 2.08 6.05
CA VAL A 98 -8.12 1.81 7.34
C VAL A 98 -8.90 2.57 8.40
N ASP A 99 -9.80 1.91 9.12
CA ASP A 99 -10.69 2.54 10.07
C ASP A 99 -10.47 2.05 11.52
N GLY A 100 -10.77 2.89 12.49
CA GLY A 100 -10.72 2.56 13.91
C GLY A 100 -9.32 2.48 14.55
N PHE A 101 -8.25 2.65 13.82
CA PHE A 101 -6.88 2.62 14.35
C PHE A 101 -6.43 3.96 14.90
N THR A 102 -5.72 3.94 16.02
CA THR A 102 -4.96 5.10 16.52
C THR A 102 -3.77 5.41 15.58
N ALA A 103 -3.20 6.60 15.69
CA ALA A 103 -2.03 6.99 14.89
C ALA A 103 -0.82 6.04 15.09
N ALA A 104 -0.63 5.53 16.29
CA ALA A 104 0.44 4.59 16.60
C ALA A 104 0.20 3.22 15.95
N GLU A 105 -1.03 2.75 15.96
CA GLU A 105 -1.43 1.48 15.34
C GLU A 105 -1.38 1.57 13.82
N ARG A 106 -1.85 2.66 13.21
CA ARG A 106 -1.70 2.91 11.75
C ARG A 106 -0.25 2.79 11.31
N LYS A 107 0.67 3.37 12.10
CA LYS A 107 2.10 3.28 11.80
C LYS A 107 2.65 1.86 11.90
N LYS A 108 2.20 1.06 12.88
CA LYS A 108 2.56 -0.36 13.01
C LYS A 108 1.97 -1.18 11.87
N LEU A 109 0.69 -0.96 11.57
CA LEU A 109 -0.01 -1.59 10.46
C LEU A 109 0.72 -1.35 9.13
N ALA A 110 1.02 -0.10 8.82
CA ALA A 110 1.72 0.27 7.60
C ALA A 110 3.06 -0.47 7.46
N LYS A 111 3.86 -0.48 8.52
CA LYS A 111 5.16 -1.17 8.53
C LYS A 111 5.06 -2.68 8.38
N SER A 112 3.97 -3.31 8.83
CA SER A 112 3.77 -4.75 8.67
C SER A 112 3.51 -5.17 7.21
N PHE A 113 3.08 -4.23 6.36
CA PHE A 113 2.96 -4.43 4.92
C PHE A 113 4.28 -4.24 4.15
N GLY A 114 5.29 -3.66 4.80
CA GLY A 114 6.61 -3.36 4.23
C GLY A 114 7.69 -4.39 4.61
N GLY A 115 8.96 -3.98 4.47
CA GLY A 115 10.11 -4.78 4.87
C GLY A 115 10.56 -5.81 3.83
N LYS A 116 11.32 -6.82 4.28
CA LYS A 116 11.92 -7.83 3.39
C LYS A 116 10.89 -8.77 2.75
N GLN A 117 9.79 -9.02 3.44
CA GLN A 117 8.68 -9.84 2.98
C GLN A 117 7.44 -8.97 2.80
N LYS A 118 7.57 -7.94 1.97
CA LYS A 118 6.50 -7.00 1.65
C LYS A 118 5.24 -7.75 1.18
N VAL A 119 4.08 -7.29 1.63
CA VAL A 119 2.80 -7.72 1.04
C VAL A 119 2.71 -7.16 -0.38
N GLU A 120 2.38 -8.01 -1.35
CA GLU A 120 2.27 -7.62 -2.76
C GLU A 120 1.14 -6.63 -2.98
N ASP A 121 1.37 -5.62 -3.82
CA ASP A 121 0.38 -4.58 -4.11
C ASP A 121 -0.91 -5.18 -4.72
N SER A 122 -0.80 -6.29 -5.44
CA SER A 122 -1.94 -7.07 -5.96
C SER A 122 -2.85 -7.61 -4.85
N ILE A 123 -2.27 -8.03 -3.73
CA ILE A 123 -3.01 -8.50 -2.56
C ILE A 123 -3.62 -7.32 -1.79
N VAL A 124 -2.87 -6.22 -1.64
CA VAL A 124 -3.38 -5.00 -1.00
C VAL A 124 -4.63 -4.50 -1.71
N GLN A 125 -4.64 -4.50 -3.04
CA GLN A 125 -5.78 -4.08 -3.85
C GLN A 125 -7.00 -5.02 -3.76
N MET A 126 -6.85 -6.23 -3.25
CA MET A 126 -7.98 -7.15 -2.97
C MET A 126 -8.61 -6.90 -1.61
N ILE A 127 -8.02 -6.09 -0.75
CA ILE A 127 -8.56 -5.74 0.56
C ILE A 127 -9.58 -4.62 0.38
N SER A 128 -10.74 -4.74 1.04
CA SER A 128 -11.76 -3.70 1.11
C SER A 128 -11.53 -2.79 2.31
N GLU A 129 -11.34 -3.39 3.49
CA GLU A 129 -11.26 -2.65 4.75
C GLU A 129 -10.36 -3.36 5.75
N MET A 130 -9.71 -2.58 6.60
CA MET A 130 -8.95 -3.06 7.76
C MET A 130 -9.41 -2.34 9.00
N VAL A 131 -9.72 -3.10 10.06
CA VAL A 131 -10.13 -2.57 11.37
C VAL A 131 -9.35 -3.26 12.50
N PRO A 132 -9.15 -2.60 13.66
CA PRO A 132 -8.59 -3.24 14.83
C PRO A 132 -9.45 -4.43 15.26
N TYR A 133 -8.80 -5.46 15.75
CA TYR A 133 -9.48 -6.63 16.29
C TYR A 133 -8.77 -7.11 17.55
N GLU A 134 -9.54 -7.51 18.55
CA GLU A 134 -9.03 -8.01 19.82
C GLU A 134 -9.55 -9.42 20.09
N THR A 135 -8.67 -10.26 20.59
CA THR A 135 -9.03 -11.56 21.15
C THR A 135 -8.70 -11.60 22.65
N SER A 136 -9.09 -12.65 23.33
CA SER A 136 -8.75 -12.85 24.75
C SER A 136 -7.23 -12.98 25.00
N TYR A 137 -6.47 -13.36 23.99
CA TYR A 137 -5.02 -13.62 24.08
C TYR A 137 -4.15 -12.60 23.33
N ASP A 138 -4.70 -11.85 22.36
CA ASP A 138 -4.01 -10.79 21.64
C ASP A 138 -4.94 -9.59 21.41
N LYS A 139 -4.52 -8.44 21.93
CA LYS A 139 -5.27 -7.18 21.81
C LYS A 139 -4.83 -6.33 20.61
N HIS A 140 -3.89 -6.83 19.82
CA HIS A 140 -3.29 -6.07 18.72
C HIS A 140 -3.41 -6.79 17.38
N MET A 141 -4.55 -7.41 17.14
CA MET A 141 -4.84 -8.04 15.86
C MET A 141 -5.53 -7.08 14.90
N VAL A 142 -5.59 -7.50 13.65
CA VAL A 142 -6.25 -6.80 12.56
C VAL A 142 -7.28 -7.71 11.92
N LYS A 143 -8.51 -7.24 11.79
CA LYS A 143 -9.53 -7.85 10.94
C LYS A 143 -9.45 -7.20 9.57
N ILE A 144 -9.26 -8.01 8.55
CA ILE A 144 -9.17 -7.60 7.15
C ILE A 144 -10.38 -8.16 6.42
N ILE A 145 -11.13 -7.29 5.78
CA ILE A 145 -12.28 -7.65 4.95
C ILE A 145 -11.81 -7.61 3.49
N MET A 146 -11.91 -8.74 2.81
CA MET A 146 -11.51 -8.88 1.42
C MET A 146 -12.68 -8.54 0.49
N GLN A 147 -12.40 -8.03 -0.71
CA GLN A 147 -13.41 -7.65 -1.70
C GLN A 147 -14.25 -8.85 -2.18
N ASP A 148 -13.74 -10.06 -2.08
CA ASP A 148 -14.43 -11.31 -2.44
C ASP A 148 -15.31 -11.89 -1.32
N GLY A 149 -15.47 -11.14 -0.19
CA GLY A 149 -16.32 -11.51 0.94
C GLY A 149 -15.64 -12.38 1.99
N ASN A 150 -14.36 -12.73 1.81
CA ASN A 150 -13.59 -13.45 2.83
C ASN A 150 -13.14 -12.49 3.93
N THR A 151 -12.88 -13.03 5.11
CA THR A 151 -12.35 -12.27 6.27
C THR A 151 -11.06 -12.90 6.74
N ILE A 152 -10.08 -12.06 7.10
CA ILE A 152 -8.80 -12.49 7.63
C ILE A 152 -8.62 -11.86 9.01
N PHE A 153 -8.23 -12.65 10.00
CA PHE A 153 -7.85 -12.19 11.34
C PHE A 153 -6.36 -12.47 11.51
N THR A 154 -5.56 -11.43 11.63
CA THR A 154 -4.11 -11.58 11.60
C THR A 154 -3.42 -10.67 12.62
N SER A 155 -2.24 -11.09 13.10
CA SER A 155 -1.32 -10.22 13.82
C SER A 155 -0.49 -9.39 12.82
N TYR A 156 0.16 -8.32 13.29
CA TYR A 156 1.09 -7.55 12.45
C TYR A 156 2.26 -8.39 11.92
N GLU A 157 2.69 -9.39 12.68
CA GLU A 157 3.81 -10.28 12.31
C GLU A 157 3.43 -11.27 11.20
N SER A 158 2.17 -11.63 11.14
CA SER A 158 1.64 -12.59 10.16
C SER A 158 1.21 -11.95 8.83
N MET A 159 1.26 -10.60 8.71
CA MET A 159 0.90 -9.89 7.47
C MET A 159 1.56 -10.42 6.19
N PRO A 160 2.87 -10.76 6.17
CA PRO A 160 3.51 -11.27 4.96
C PRO A 160 2.89 -12.57 4.41
N LEU A 161 2.21 -13.36 5.24
CA LEU A 161 1.52 -14.58 4.81
C LEU A 161 0.32 -14.31 3.90
N LEU A 162 -0.18 -13.07 3.87
CA LEU A 162 -1.23 -12.66 2.93
C LEU A 162 -0.83 -12.89 1.46
N ASN A 163 0.46 -12.93 1.15
CA ASN A 163 0.93 -13.25 -0.19
C ASN A 163 0.51 -14.63 -0.67
N ASP A 164 0.23 -15.59 0.24
CA ASP A 164 -0.31 -16.92 -0.10
C ASP A 164 -1.86 -16.97 -0.08
N TYR A 165 -2.53 -15.83 -0.01
CA TYR A 165 -4.00 -15.74 0.05
C TYR A 165 -4.65 -16.50 -1.11
N LEU A 166 -4.30 -16.19 -2.35
CA LEU A 166 -4.86 -16.82 -3.53
C LEU A 166 -4.53 -18.33 -3.61
N GLY A 167 -3.31 -18.72 -3.19
CA GLY A 167 -2.92 -20.10 -3.07
C GLY A 167 -3.77 -20.86 -2.06
N THR A 168 -4.05 -20.24 -0.94
CA THR A 168 -4.91 -20.80 0.12
C THR A 168 -6.35 -20.97 -0.35
N LEU A 169 -6.94 -19.98 -1.02
CA LEU A 169 -8.29 -20.09 -1.57
C LEU A 169 -8.42 -21.21 -2.61
N LYS A 170 -7.43 -21.37 -3.48
CA LYS A 170 -7.40 -22.48 -4.47
C LYS A 170 -7.40 -23.85 -3.79
N ARG A 171 -6.71 -24.01 -2.65
CA ARG A 171 -6.69 -25.24 -1.86
C ARG A 171 -8.01 -25.51 -1.16
N LEU A 172 -8.61 -24.46 -0.59
CA LEU A 172 -9.86 -24.58 0.17
C LEU A 172 -11.09 -24.82 -0.71
N LYS A 173 -11.13 -24.26 -1.92
CA LYS A 173 -12.27 -24.29 -2.85
C LYS A 173 -13.59 -23.83 -2.20
N LYS A 174 -13.54 -22.84 -1.32
CA LYS A 174 -14.66 -22.28 -0.57
C LYS A 174 -14.67 -20.76 -0.67
N SER A 175 -15.80 -20.16 -0.51
CA SER A 175 -16.03 -18.71 -0.36
C SER A 175 -16.58 -18.38 1.03
N ASN A 176 -16.57 -17.11 1.42
CA ASN A 176 -17.01 -16.63 2.72
C ASN A 176 -16.31 -17.37 3.88
N VAL A 177 -14.99 -17.47 3.80
CA VAL A 177 -14.15 -18.14 4.81
C VAL A 177 -13.51 -17.12 5.73
N CYS A 178 -13.25 -17.55 6.97
CA CYS A 178 -12.41 -16.83 7.91
C CYS A 178 -11.03 -17.48 7.98
N LEU A 179 -10.01 -16.69 7.66
CA LEU A 179 -8.62 -17.13 7.59
C LEU A 179 -7.82 -16.55 8.75
N TRP A 180 -6.93 -17.37 9.29
CA TRP A 180 -6.07 -17.04 10.43
C TRP A 180 -4.61 -17.34 10.05
N PRO A 181 -3.89 -16.37 9.47
CA PRO A 181 -2.46 -16.50 9.25
C PRO A 181 -1.69 -16.57 10.57
N ASP A 182 -0.75 -17.51 10.65
CA ASP A 182 0.10 -17.71 11.82
C ASP A 182 1.58 -17.74 11.40
N ALA A 183 2.32 -16.71 11.81
CA ALA A 183 3.74 -16.57 11.51
C ALA A 183 4.60 -17.67 12.15
N ALA A 184 4.21 -18.20 13.30
CA ALA A 184 4.98 -19.22 14.01
C ALA A 184 4.96 -20.57 13.28
N THR A 185 3.81 -20.92 12.69
CA THR A 185 3.66 -22.16 11.91
C THR A 185 3.84 -21.97 10.40
N HIS A 186 3.99 -20.73 9.94
CA HIS A 186 4.04 -20.35 8.52
C HIS A 186 2.84 -20.91 7.73
N SER A 187 1.65 -20.88 8.32
CA SER A 187 0.44 -21.44 7.72
C SER A 187 -0.75 -20.50 7.86
N ILE A 188 -1.76 -20.74 7.03
CA ILE A 188 -3.05 -20.04 7.09
C ILE A 188 -4.11 -21.08 7.45
N HIS A 189 -4.69 -20.94 8.63
CA HIS A 189 -5.79 -21.77 9.10
C HIS A 189 -7.12 -21.23 8.61
N ASN A 190 -8.07 -22.12 8.37
CA ASN A 190 -9.44 -21.78 7.98
C ASN A 190 -10.40 -22.17 9.10
N GLU A 191 -11.20 -21.21 9.56
CA GLU A 191 -12.26 -21.44 10.52
C GLU A 191 -13.63 -20.99 9.96
N ASN A 192 -14.71 -21.48 10.53
CA ASN A 192 -16.04 -21.04 10.15
C ASN A 192 -16.33 -19.67 10.77
N CYS A 193 -16.66 -18.65 9.95
CA CYS A 193 -16.91 -17.27 10.39
C CYS A 193 -18.05 -17.16 11.41
N SER A 194 -19.02 -18.04 11.37
CA SER A 194 -20.24 -17.99 12.19
C SER A 194 -20.06 -18.41 13.66
N LYS A 195 -18.83 -18.64 14.12
CA LYS A 195 -18.57 -19.15 15.49
C LYS A 195 -18.01 -18.13 16.50
N LYS A 196 -17.82 -16.87 16.10
CA LYS A 196 -17.27 -15.83 17.01
C LYS A 196 -17.99 -14.49 16.79
N GLU A 197 -19.23 -14.39 17.21
CA GLU A 197 -19.83 -13.16 17.71
C GLU A 197 -19.70 -13.12 19.23
#